data_4fc7843962e1617978c10f067047cecd
#
_entry.id   4fc7843962e1617978c10f067047cecd
#
_cell.length_a   1.000
_cell.length_b   1.000
_cell.length_c   1.000
_cell.angle_alpha   90.00
_cell.angle_beta   90.00
_cell.angle_gamma   90.00
#
_symmetry.space_group_name_H-M   'P 1'
#
loop_
_entity.id
_entity.type
_entity.pdbx_description
1 polymer ?
#
loop_
_entity_poly.entity_id
_entity_poly.type
_entity_poly.pdbx_seq_one_letter_code
_entity_poly.pdbx_strand_id
1 'polypeptide(L)'
;LIKLLTRLLIYYLKSVVLLVLCNFAAYYAIVAKRKKQNPAKKILTIMLGLSALTAVVYYSFYFFNKPLFVHYPGFGIDIPVNYTIHGIDVSRHQSVINWDDVKTMQIKDIKIGFGFIKATEGVQNVDDQFEENWSEAKKAAIARGAYHFFVPSKSGKLQALNFIETVTLKPGDLPPVLDVEYISSTPIDKLQQRITDWLLAVEAHYHVKPIIYTNTFFYKNYLGKKFDQYPLWVAHYLVKDKPTIDRDWIFWQHNETGQVNGINTFVDFNVFNGDSAAFKKLLIK
;
A
#
# COMPACT_ATOMS: atom_id res chain seq x y z
N LEU A 1 7.02 17.57 6.19
CA LEU A 1 5.65 18.09 6.16
C LEU A 1 4.79 17.42 7.25
N ILE A 2 4.74 16.09 7.32
CA ILE A 2 3.89 15.35 8.28
C ILE A 2 4.29 15.64 9.74
N LYS A 3 5.59 15.64 10.09
CA LYS A 3 6.04 16.03 11.43
C LYS A 3 5.67 17.48 11.79
N LEU A 4 5.60 18.36 10.81
CA LEU A 4 5.16 19.75 10.99
C LEU A 4 3.64 19.81 11.19
N LEU A 5 2.88 19.07 10.38
CA LEU A 5 1.42 18.93 10.51
C LEU A 5 1.01 18.28 11.82
N THR A 6 1.71 17.23 12.26
CA THR A 6 1.45 16.58 13.56
C THR A 6 1.79 17.53 14.71
N ARG A 7 2.88 18.29 14.63
CA ARG A 7 3.19 19.35 15.61
C ARG A 7 2.17 20.46 15.59
N LEU A 8 1.72 20.93 14.42
CA LEU A 8 0.67 21.93 14.28
C LEU A 8 -0.68 21.42 14.83
N LEU A 9 -1.02 20.17 14.57
CA LEU A 9 -2.23 19.55 15.10
C LEU A 9 -2.18 19.39 16.63
N ILE A 10 -1.03 18.98 17.19
CA ILE A 10 -0.82 18.92 18.64
C ILE A 10 -0.88 20.33 19.25
N TYR A 11 -0.31 21.34 18.60
CA TYR A 11 -0.43 22.74 19.00
C TYR A 11 -1.87 23.23 18.93
N TYR A 12 -2.59 22.91 17.84
CA TYR A 12 -4.00 23.25 17.67
C TYR A 12 -4.87 22.60 18.75
N LEU A 13 -4.66 21.31 19.04
CA LEU A 13 -5.39 20.59 20.11
C LEU A 13 -5.06 21.15 21.49
N LYS A 14 -3.78 21.46 21.77
CA LYS A 14 -3.39 22.16 23.02
C LYS A 14 -4.06 23.53 23.10
N SER A 15 -4.13 24.27 22.00
CA SER A 15 -4.78 25.59 21.93
C SER A 15 -6.29 25.47 22.12
N VAL A 16 -6.94 24.46 21.53
CA VAL A 16 -8.38 24.20 21.72
C VAL A 16 -8.68 23.78 23.15
N VAL A 17 -7.88 22.89 23.75
CA VAL A 17 -8.02 22.50 25.15
C VAL A 17 -7.81 23.72 26.07
N LEU A 18 -6.79 24.53 25.79
CA LEU A 18 -6.52 25.76 26.54
C LEU A 18 -7.66 26.77 26.38
N LEU A 19 -8.21 26.94 25.18
CA LEU A 19 -9.34 27.82 24.89
C LEU A 19 -10.61 27.35 25.60
N VAL A 20 -10.88 26.04 25.65
CA VAL A 20 -11.99 25.44 26.38
C VAL A 20 -11.79 25.67 27.89
N LEU A 21 -10.58 25.46 28.42
CA LEU A 21 -10.26 25.71 29.83
C LEU A 21 -10.37 27.21 30.18
N CYS A 22 -9.90 28.12 29.32
CA CYS A 22 -10.01 29.56 29.52
C CYS A 22 -11.45 30.04 29.46
N ASN A 23 -12.25 29.54 28.49
CA ASN A 23 -13.68 29.84 28.41
C ASN A 23 -14.44 29.28 29.62
N PHE A 24 -14.07 28.08 30.10
CA PHE A 24 -14.64 27.49 31.29
C PHE A 24 -14.30 28.32 32.55
N ALA A 25 -13.02 28.76 32.66
CA ALA A 25 -12.57 29.64 33.74
C ALA A 25 -13.25 31.01 33.70
N ALA A 26 -13.38 31.62 32.51
CA ALA A 26 -14.11 32.89 32.31
C ALA A 26 -15.59 32.75 32.64
N TYR A 27 -16.24 31.68 32.17
CA TYR A 27 -17.61 31.36 32.51
C TYR A 27 -17.77 31.19 34.04
N TYR A 28 -16.80 30.51 34.70
CA TYR A 28 -16.80 30.32 36.13
C TYR A 28 -16.62 31.65 36.90
N ALA A 29 -15.75 32.54 36.42
CA ALA A 29 -15.56 33.88 36.99
C ALA A 29 -16.82 34.76 36.87
N ILE A 30 -17.56 34.65 35.74
CA ILE A 30 -18.81 35.37 35.49
C ILE A 30 -19.95 34.80 36.39
N VAL A 31 -20.01 33.48 36.53
CA VAL A 31 -21.00 32.77 37.36
C VAL A 31 -20.75 33.00 38.85
N ALA A 32 -19.49 33.12 39.28
CA ALA A 32 -19.14 33.43 40.65
C ALA A 32 -19.57 34.84 41.10
N LYS A 33 -19.75 35.77 40.17
CA LYS A 33 -20.27 37.16 40.44
C LYS A 33 -21.80 37.27 40.55
N ARG A 34 -22.54 36.19 40.20
CA ARG A 34 -24.02 36.19 40.29
C ARG A 34 -24.51 35.44 41.51
N LYS A 35 -25.36 36.12 42.31
CA LYS A 35 -26.14 35.70 43.51
C LYS A 35 -26.23 34.19 43.75
N LYS A 36 -26.08 33.80 45.06
CA LYS A 36 -26.33 32.44 45.65
C LYS A 36 -26.97 31.42 44.71
N GLN A 37 -26.14 30.72 43.88
CA GLN A 37 -26.64 29.57 43.14
C GLN A 37 -26.76 28.36 44.11
N ASN A 38 -27.81 27.57 43.88
CA ASN A 38 -28.03 26.32 44.58
C ASN A 38 -26.77 25.45 44.40
N PRO A 39 -26.11 25.05 45.53
CA PRO A 39 -24.84 24.26 45.46
C PRO A 39 -24.98 23.00 44.61
N ALA A 40 -26.16 22.39 44.53
CA ALA A 40 -26.40 21.20 43.69
C ALA A 40 -26.26 21.52 42.18
N LYS A 41 -26.73 22.69 41.71
CA LYS A 41 -26.58 23.10 40.31
C LYS A 41 -25.09 23.35 39.96
N LYS A 42 -24.33 23.92 40.93
CA LYS A 42 -22.89 24.14 40.72
C LYS A 42 -22.11 22.80 40.61
N ILE A 43 -22.41 21.85 41.48
CA ILE A 43 -21.82 20.52 41.47
C ILE A 43 -22.18 19.81 40.13
N LEU A 44 -23.43 19.85 39.70
CA LEU A 44 -23.88 19.25 38.44
C LEU A 44 -23.14 19.84 37.22
N THR A 45 -22.94 21.16 37.18
CA THR A 45 -22.19 21.80 36.08
C THR A 45 -20.72 21.39 36.06
N ILE A 46 -20.10 21.25 37.25
CA ILE A 46 -18.71 20.75 37.35
C ILE A 46 -18.64 19.31 36.87
N MET A 47 -19.55 18.45 37.30
CA MET A 47 -19.57 17.03 36.89
C MET A 47 -19.77 16.88 35.37
N LEU A 48 -20.65 17.67 34.79
CA LEU A 48 -20.86 17.69 33.31
C LEU A 48 -19.59 18.16 32.59
N GLY A 49 -18.91 19.18 33.08
CA GLY A 49 -17.65 19.65 32.49
C GLY A 49 -16.53 18.63 32.60
N LEU A 50 -16.40 17.95 33.76
CA LEU A 50 -15.43 16.87 33.93
C LEU A 50 -15.73 15.65 33.04
N SER A 51 -17.02 15.28 32.91
CA SER A 51 -17.41 14.18 32.04
C SER A 51 -17.13 14.48 30.54
N ALA A 52 -17.39 15.73 30.10
CA ALA A 52 -17.06 16.16 28.75
C ALA A 52 -15.53 16.14 28.52
N LEU A 53 -14.76 16.62 29.49
CA LEU A 53 -13.28 16.59 29.40
C LEU A 53 -12.75 15.15 29.36
N THR A 54 -13.24 14.26 30.22
CA THR A 54 -12.85 12.84 30.19
C THR A 54 -13.24 12.17 28.89
N ALA A 55 -14.39 12.47 28.32
CA ALA A 55 -14.79 11.98 27.01
C ALA A 55 -13.83 12.46 25.89
N VAL A 56 -13.49 13.74 25.86
CA VAL A 56 -12.54 14.30 24.90
C VAL A 56 -11.16 13.65 25.04
N VAL A 57 -10.66 13.50 26.28
CA VAL A 57 -9.38 12.83 26.51
C VAL A 57 -9.42 11.36 26.10
N TYR A 58 -10.48 10.64 26.43
CA TYR A 58 -10.68 9.24 26.04
C TYR A 58 -10.74 9.07 24.53
N TYR A 59 -11.54 9.87 23.83
CA TYR A 59 -11.64 9.80 22.37
C TYR A 59 -10.34 10.22 21.68
N SER A 60 -9.65 11.24 22.22
CA SER A 60 -8.33 11.64 21.72
C SER A 60 -7.33 10.50 21.90
N PHE A 61 -7.26 9.91 23.09
CA PHE A 61 -6.39 8.77 23.37
C PHE A 61 -6.70 7.57 22.46
N TYR A 62 -7.98 7.23 22.31
CA TYR A 62 -8.45 6.15 21.45
C TYR A 62 -8.08 6.39 19.98
N PHE A 63 -8.26 7.63 19.49
CA PHE A 63 -7.97 7.98 18.09
C PHE A 63 -6.47 8.00 17.77
N PHE A 64 -5.65 8.49 18.71
CA PHE A 64 -4.20 8.59 18.52
C PHE A 64 -3.43 7.30 18.82
N ASN A 65 -4.04 6.32 19.51
CA ASN A 65 -3.40 5.05 19.84
C ASN A 65 -3.99 3.88 19.03
N LYS A 66 -4.72 4.12 17.93
CA LYS A 66 -5.10 3.02 17.03
C LYS A 66 -3.83 2.34 16.52
N PRO A 67 -3.74 1.01 16.61
CA PRO A 67 -2.63 0.30 16.02
C PRO A 67 -2.60 0.55 14.51
N LEU A 68 -1.42 0.78 13.96
CA LEU A 68 -1.23 0.95 12.51
C LEU A 68 -1.12 -0.40 11.81
N PHE A 69 -0.76 -1.44 12.55
CA PHE A 69 -0.70 -2.83 12.13
C PHE A 69 -1.39 -3.73 13.13
N VAL A 70 -2.01 -4.78 12.65
CA VAL A 70 -2.63 -5.83 13.46
C VAL A 70 -2.08 -7.17 13.02
N HIS A 71 -1.71 -8.02 13.99
CA HIS A 71 -1.29 -9.38 13.72
C HIS A 71 -2.48 -10.25 13.34
N TYR A 72 -2.36 -10.95 12.22
CA TYR A 72 -3.32 -11.91 11.70
C TYR A 72 -2.71 -13.31 11.73
N PRO A 73 -2.95 -14.11 12.78
CA PRO A 73 -2.30 -15.42 12.93
C PRO A 73 -2.51 -16.38 11.76
N GLY A 74 -3.66 -16.28 11.07
CA GLY A 74 -3.95 -17.11 9.92
C GLY A 74 -3.17 -16.76 8.66
N PHE A 75 -2.64 -15.52 8.58
CA PHE A 75 -1.67 -15.13 7.56
C PHE A 75 -0.23 -15.14 8.08
N GLY A 76 -0.04 -15.31 9.41
CA GLY A 76 1.28 -15.36 10.05
C GLY A 76 2.02 -14.02 10.09
N ILE A 77 1.37 -12.90 9.75
CA ILE A 77 2.00 -11.59 9.57
C ILE A 77 1.19 -10.46 10.20
N ASP A 78 1.85 -9.31 10.36
CA ASP A 78 1.22 -8.04 10.68
C ASP A 78 0.76 -7.35 9.39
N ILE A 79 -0.52 -6.92 9.36
CA ILE A 79 -1.13 -6.27 8.20
C ILE A 79 -1.48 -4.83 8.55
N PRO A 80 -1.18 -3.85 7.68
CA PRO A 80 -1.51 -2.44 7.90
C PRO A 80 -3.02 -2.22 7.80
N VAL A 81 -3.62 -1.60 8.84
CA VAL A 81 -5.09 -1.50 8.99
C VAL A 81 -5.75 -0.42 8.14
N ASN A 82 -4.98 0.45 7.50
CA ASN A 82 -5.51 1.59 6.73
C ASN A 82 -5.85 1.24 5.28
N TYR A 83 -5.67 -0.01 4.87
CA TYR A 83 -5.90 -0.49 3.50
C TYR A 83 -6.93 -1.61 3.50
N THR A 84 -7.80 -1.61 2.50
CA THR A 84 -8.93 -2.55 2.41
C THR A 84 -8.81 -3.52 1.23
N ILE A 85 -7.84 -3.31 0.35
CA ILE A 85 -7.62 -4.16 -0.82
C ILE A 85 -6.23 -4.77 -0.69
N HIS A 86 -6.21 -6.08 -0.47
CA HIS A 86 -5.00 -6.86 -0.24
C HIS A 86 -4.76 -7.80 -1.40
N GLY A 87 -3.50 -8.07 -1.65
CA GLY A 87 -3.06 -8.99 -2.70
C GLY A 87 -1.75 -9.65 -2.34
N ILE A 88 -1.32 -10.51 -3.23
CA ILE A 88 -0.06 -11.23 -3.15
C ILE A 88 0.73 -11.06 -4.43
N ASP A 89 2.03 -11.35 -4.39
CA ASP A 89 2.78 -11.61 -5.61
C ASP A 89 3.52 -12.94 -5.55
N VAL A 90 3.59 -13.58 -6.70
CA VAL A 90 4.02 -14.96 -6.84
C VAL A 90 4.88 -15.18 -8.10
N SER A 91 5.67 -16.22 -8.07
CA SER A 91 6.48 -16.72 -9.17
C SER A 91 6.54 -18.25 -9.12
N ARG A 92 7.38 -18.87 -9.93
CA ARG A 92 7.70 -20.31 -9.84
C ARG A 92 8.13 -20.75 -8.43
N HIS A 93 8.59 -19.83 -7.58
CA HIS A 93 9.01 -20.14 -6.20
C HIS A 93 7.84 -20.64 -5.33
N GLN A 94 6.61 -20.20 -5.63
CA GLN A 94 5.41 -20.69 -4.97
C GLN A 94 4.90 -22.01 -5.57
N SER A 95 5.53 -22.49 -6.66
CA SER A 95 5.15 -23.75 -7.35
C SER A 95 3.67 -23.74 -7.79
N VAL A 96 3.00 -24.87 -7.70
CA VAL A 96 1.56 -25.00 -8.05
C VAL A 96 0.71 -24.36 -6.97
N ILE A 97 -0.17 -23.45 -7.37
CA ILE A 97 -1.08 -22.69 -6.49
C ILE A 97 -2.52 -23.12 -6.73
N ASN A 98 -3.24 -23.43 -5.65
CA ASN A 98 -4.69 -23.57 -5.70
C ASN A 98 -5.34 -22.18 -5.54
N TRP A 99 -5.65 -21.54 -6.65
CA TRP A 99 -6.21 -20.19 -6.67
C TRP A 99 -7.64 -20.11 -6.12
N ASP A 100 -8.41 -21.20 -6.10
CA ASP A 100 -9.72 -21.25 -5.45
C ASP A 100 -9.58 -21.16 -3.93
N ASP A 101 -8.60 -21.86 -3.36
CA ASP A 101 -8.28 -21.73 -1.92
C ASP A 101 -7.77 -20.34 -1.56
N VAL A 102 -6.93 -19.75 -2.41
CA VAL A 102 -6.49 -18.34 -2.26
C VAL A 102 -7.70 -17.40 -2.25
N LYS A 103 -8.62 -17.58 -3.20
CA LYS A 103 -9.82 -16.73 -3.34
C LYS A 103 -10.77 -16.84 -2.19
N THR A 104 -10.96 -18.04 -1.68
CA THR A 104 -11.93 -18.32 -0.61
C THR A 104 -11.38 -18.02 0.78
N MET A 105 -10.05 -17.90 0.92
CA MET A 105 -9.45 -17.53 2.20
C MET A 105 -9.86 -16.12 2.62
N GLN A 106 -10.55 -16.09 3.77
CA GLN A 106 -10.92 -14.83 4.40
C GLN A 106 -10.65 -14.93 5.91
N ILE A 107 -9.93 -13.96 6.45
CA ILE A 107 -9.65 -13.84 7.88
C ILE A 107 -10.16 -12.49 8.33
N LYS A 108 -11.25 -12.45 9.10
CA LYS A 108 -12.00 -11.23 9.46
C LYS A 108 -12.47 -10.51 8.19
N ASP A 109 -11.97 -9.29 7.97
CA ASP A 109 -12.27 -8.40 6.86
C ASP A 109 -11.26 -8.49 5.71
N ILE A 110 -10.20 -9.28 5.87
CA ILE A 110 -9.12 -9.41 4.88
C ILE A 110 -9.32 -10.64 4.00
N LYS A 111 -9.28 -10.41 2.69
CA LYS A 111 -9.26 -11.41 1.63
C LYS A 111 -8.30 -11.00 0.53
N ILE A 112 -7.77 -11.96 -0.22
CA ILE A 112 -6.92 -11.69 -1.37
C ILE A 112 -7.79 -11.27 -2.57
N GLY A 113 -7.64 -10.03 -2.99
CA GLY A 113 -8.40 -9.43 -4.09
C GLY A 113 -7.64 -9.35 -5.40
N PHE A 114 -6.29 -9.34 -5.35
CA PHE A 114 -5.44 -9.29 -6.54
C PHE A 114 -4.17 -10.12 -6.36
N GLY A 115 -3.55 -10.48 -7.49
CA GLY A 115 -2.26 -11.17 -7.52
C GLY A 115 -1.37 -10.66 -8.66
N PHE A 116 -0.11 -10.36 -8.36
CA PHE A 116 0.91 -10.16 -9.38
C PHE A 116 1.67 -11.46 -9.62
N ILE A 117 1.84 -11.85 -10.88
CA ILE A 117 2.40 -13.14 -11.29
C ILE A 117 3.63 -12.88 -12.16
N LYS A 118 4.77 -13.46 -11.80
CA LYS A 118 5.98 -13.38 -12.63
C LYS A 118 5.69 -13.99 -13.99
N ALA A 119 5.91 -13.21 -15.04
CA ALA A 119 5.78 -13.69 -16.41
C ALA A 119 7.13 -14.00 -17.03
N THR A 120 8.05 -13.05 -16.96
CA THR A 120 9.32 -13.15 -17.67
C THR A 120 10.48 -12.53 -16.87
N GLU A 121 11.69 -12.90 -17.26
CA GLU A 121 12.94 -12.35 -16.73
C GLU A 121 13.97 -12.19 -17.87
N GLY A 122 14.60 -11.03 -17.93
CA GLY A 122 15.60 -10.79 -18.96
C GLY A 122 15.06 -10.97 -20.38
N VAL A 123 15.90 -11.37 -21.31
CA VAL A 123 15.55 -11.33 -22.75
C VAL A 123 14.88 -12.62 -23.30
N GLN A 124 14.85 -13.70 -22.51
CA GLN A 124 14.41 -15.02 -23.02
C GLN A 124 13.71 -15.89 -21.96
N ASN A 125 13.87 -15.59 -20.67
CA ASN A 125 13.32 -16.46 -19.64
C ASN A 125 11.84 -16.17 -19.45
N VAL A 126 11.00 -17.19 -19.53
CA VAL A 126 9.61 -17.21 -19.13
C VAL A 126 9.52 -17.98 -17.82
N ASP A 127 8.71 -17.52 -16.88
CA ASP A 127 8.48 -18.22 -15.63
C ASP A 127 7.68 -19.51 -15.87
N ASP A 128 8.19 -20.66 -15.42
CA ASP A 128 7.64 -21.98 -15.72
C ASP A 128 6.21 -22.17 -15.18
N GLN A 129 5.79 -21.37 -14.18
CA GLN A 129 4.46 -21.42 -13.58
C GLN A 129 3.54 -20.30 -14.10
N PHE A 130 4.02 -19.46 -15.03
CA PHE A 130 3.26 -18.29 -15.46
C PHE A 130 1.93 -18.66 -16.11
N GLU A 131 1.94 -19.51 -17.11
CA GLU A 131 0.74 -19.84 -17.89
C GLU A 131 -0.36 -20.43 -17.00
N GLU A 132 0.01 -21.38 -16.13
CA GLU A 132 -0.91 -22.01 -15.18
C GLU A 132 -1.46 -20.99 -14.19
N ASN A 133 -0.59 -20.27 -13.48
CA ASN A 133 -1.00 -19.27 -12.50
C ASN A 133 -1.83 -18.15 -13.14
N TRP A 134 -1.46 -17.74 -14.36
CA TRP A 134 -2.18 -16.72 -15.12
C TRP A 134 -3.60 -17.16 -15.45
N SER A 135 -3.76 -18.40 -15.92
CA SER A 135 -5.05 -18.98 -16.22
C SER A 135 -5.92 -19.16 -14.98
N GLU A 136 -5.38 -19.82 -13.96
CA GLU A 136 -6.13 -20.21 -12.75
C GLU A 136 -6.53 -19.00 -11.89
N ALA A 137 -5.68 -17.98 -11.74
CA ALA A 137 -6.04 -16.74 -11.06
C ALA A 137 -7.27 -16.07 -11.69
N LYS A 138 -7.36 -16.10 -13.04
CA LYS A 138 -8.52 -15.55 -13.74
C LYS A 138 -9.77 -16.37 -13.51
N LYS A 139 -9.68 -17.70 -13.56
CA LYS A 139 -10.82 -18.61 -13.28
C LYS A 139 -11.35 -18.39 -11.87
N ALA A 140 -10.46 -18.21 -10.89
CA ALA A 140 -10.82 -17.88 -9.51
C ALA A 140 -11.34 -16.45 -9.32
N ALA A 141 -11.45 -15.64 -10.38
CA ALA A 141 -11.87 -14.24 -10.33
C ALA A 141 -11.03 -13.39 -9.35
N ILE A 142 -9.71 -13.60 -9.36
CA ILE A 142 -8.71 -12.72 -8.75
C ILE A 142 -8.24 -11.74 -9.82
N ALA A 143 -8.23 -10.44 -9.51
CA ALA A 143 -7.63 -9.45 -10.41
C ALA A 143 -6.13 -9.73 -10.51
N ARG A 144 -5.65 -10.04 -11.71
CA ARG A 144 -4.27 -10.48 -11.93
C ARG A 144 -3.45 -9.44 -12.67
N GLY A 145 -2.17 -9.33 -12.35
CA GLY A 145 -1.18 -8.53 -13.08
C GLY A 145 0.04 -9.38 -13.40
N ALA A 146 0.69 -9.10 -14.52
CA ALA A 146 1.93 -9.78 -14.89
C ALA A 146 3.13 -8.87 -14.64
N TYR A 147 4.24 -9.43 -14.12
CA TYR A 147 5.47 -8.67 -13.96
C TYR A 147 6.67 -9.28 -14.70
N HIS A 148 7.54 -8.39 -15.13
CA HIS A 148 8.82 -8.69 -15.76
C HIS A 148 9.97 -8.38 -14.81
N PHE A 149 10.79 -9.35 -14.47
CA PHE A 149 12.00 -9.15 -13.67
C PHE A 149 13.12 -8.62 -14.56
N PHE A 150 13.53 -7.38 -14.33
CA PHE A 150 14.45 -6.65 -15.19
C PHE A 150 15.90 -7.02 -14.93
N VAL A 151 16.63 -7.36 -16.00
CA VAL A 151 18.07 -7.63 -15.96
C VAL A 151 18.83 -6.40 -16.47
N PRO A 152 19.50 -5.62 -15.59
CA PRO A 152 20.10 -4.33 -15.95
C PRO A 152 21.13 -4.39 -17.07
N SER A 153 21.88 -5.48 -17.18
CA SER A 153 22.91 -5.66 -18.19
C SER A 153 22.38 -5.94 -19.60
N LYS A 154 21.08 -6.24 -19.76
CA LYS A 154 20.45 -6.64 -21.02
C LYS A 154 19.70 -5.49 -21.69
N SER A 155 19.42 -5.62 -22.98
CA SER A 155 18.65 -4.63 -23.76
C SER A 155 17.22 -4.49 -23.21
N GLY A 156 16.79 -3.25 -22.91
CA GLY A 156 15.43 -2.96 -22.47
C GLY A 156 14.38 -3.33 -23.52
N LYS A 157 14.67 -3.05 -24.79
CA LYS A 157 13.76 -3.39 -25.92
C LYS A 157 13.56 -4.91 -26.06
N LEU A 158 14.63 -5.70 -25.96
CA LEU A 158 14.50 -7.17 -26.07
C LEU A 158 13.79 -7.76 -24.85
N GLN A 159 13.97 -7.19 -23.66
CA GLN A 159 13.23 -7.57 -22.47
C GLN A 159 11.74 -7.23 -22.60
N ALA A 160 11.42 -6.06 -23.18
CA ALA A 160 10.04 -5.70 -23.49
C ALA A 160 9.40 -6.66 -24.49
N LEU A 161 10.15 -7.06 -25.52
CA LEU A 161 9.67 -8.03 -26.51
C LEU A 161 9.35 -9.39 -25.88
N ASN A 162 10.26 -9.92 -25.03
CA ASN A 162 10.02 -11.16 -24.29
C ASN A 162 8.72 -11.09 -23.46
N PHE A 163 8.47 -9.95 -22.78
CA PHE A 163 7.24 -9.75 -22.02
C PHE A 163 6.00 -9.66 -22.91
N ILE A 164 6.06 -8.90 -24.00
CA ILE A 164 4.95 -8.70 -24.94
C ILE A 164 4.55 -10.02 -25.63
N GLU A 165 5.51 -10.83 -26.01
CA GLU A 165 5.26 -12.13 -26.64
C GLU A 165 4.66 -13.16 -25.67
N THR A 166 4.94 -13.01 -24.37
CA THR A 166 4.48 -13.94 -23.33
C THR A 166 3.10 -13.56 -22.76
N VAL A 167 2.82 -12.26 -22.59
CA VAL A 167 1.65 -11.80 -21.83
C VAL A 167 0.56 -11.28 -22.74
N THR A 168 -0.63 -11.85 -22.64
CA THR A 168 -1.85 -11.31 -23.27
C THR A 168 -2.76 -10.76 -22.18
N LEU A 169 -2.91 -9.43 -22.16
CA LEU A 169 -3.83 -8.76 -21.24
C LEU A 169 -5.27 -8.82 -21.74
N LYS A 170 -6.21 -8.93 -20.80
CA LYS A 170 -7.65 -8.93 -21.07
C LYS A 170 -8.36 -7.94 -20.16
N PRO A 171 -9.58 -7.48 -20.49
CA PRO A 171 -10.37 -6.68 -19.58
C PRO A 171 -10.46 -7.29 -18.17
N GLY A 172 -10.23 -6.44 -17.15
CA GLY A 172 -10.16 -6.84 -15.76
C GLY A 172 -8.77 -7.22 -15.25
N ASP A 173 -7.77 -7.35 -16.11
CA ASP A 173 -6.38 -7.53 -15.70
C ASP A 173 -5.77 -6.19 -15.21
N LEU A 174 -4.75 -6.24 -14.38
CA LEU A 174 -3.96 -5.08 -13.94
C LEU A 174 -2.95 -4.67 -15.04
N PRO A 175 -2.47 -3.42 -15.04
CA PRO A 175 -1.42 -2.98 -15.96
C PRO A 175 -0.14 -3.82 -15.84
N PRO A 176 0.68 -3.89 -16.91
CA PRO A 176 1.99 -4.54 -16.87
C PRO A 176 2.89 -3.98 -15.78
N VAL A 177 3.74 -4.81 -15.20
CA VAL A 177 4.70 -4.38 -14.16
C VAL A 177 6.12 -4.61 -14.63
N LEU A 178 6.96 -3.59 -14.45
CA LEU A 178 8.41 -3.68 -14.57
C LEU A 178 9.03 -3.75 -13.17
N ASP A 179 9.62 -4.85 -12.81
CA ASP A 179 10.29 -5.09 -11.55
C ASP A 179 11.79 -4.78 -11.68
N VAL A 180 12.25 -3.72 -10.98
CA VAL A 180 13.63 -3.23 -11.03
C VAL A 180 14.19 -3.07 -9.63
N GLU A 181 15.09 -4.00 -9.22
CA GLU A 181 15.54 -4.09 -7.84
C GLU A 181 17.05 -4.00 -7.66
N TYR A 182 17.82 -4.23 -8.72
CA TYR A 182 19.28 -4.25 -8.65
C TYR A 182 19.92 -3.58 -9.86
N ILE A 183 21.17 -3.17 -9.71
CA ILE A 183 21.90 -2.44 -10.76
C ILE A 183 22.97 -3.29 -11.44
N SER A 184 23.53 -4.31 -10.76
CA SER A 184 24.73 -5.02 -11.21
C SER A 184 25.87 -4.03 -11.44
N SER A 185 26.74 -4.25 -12.42
CA SER A 185 27.78 -3.33 -12.84
C SER A 185 27.35 -2.34 -13.94
N THR A 186 26.02 -2.19 -14.15
CA THR A 186 25.49 -1.33 -15.22
C THR A 186 25.58 0.14 -14.80
N PRO A 187 26.16 1.04 -15.60
CA PRO A 187 26.11 2.48 -15.35
C PRO A 187 24.67 3.00 -15.24
N ILE A 188 24.44 3.96 -14.34
CA ILE A 188 23.08 4.47 -14.03
C ILE A 188 22.38 5.01 -15.27
N ASP A 189 23.08 5.74 -16.11
CA ASP A 189 22.56 6.29 -17.37
C ASP A 189 22.08 5.18 -18.32
N LYS A 190 22.84 4.10 -18.42
CA LYS A 190 22.49 2.92 -19.23
C LYS A 190 21.32 2.14 -18.63
N LEU A 191 21.30 1.97 -17.31
CA LEU A 191 20.16 1.38 -16.61
C LEU A 191 18.88 2.16 -16.90
N GLN A 192 18.91 3.48 -16.68
CA GLN A 192 17.75 4.34 -16.89
C GLN A 192 17.30 4.38 -18.37
N GLN A 193 18.25 4.34 -19.32
CA GLN A 193 17.92 4.25 -20.73
C GLN A 193 17.19 2.93 -21.05
N ARG A 194 17.69 1.81 -20.57
CA ARG A 194 17.09 0.48 -20.81
C ARG A 194 15.73 0.34 -20.14
N ILE A 195 15.55 0.89 -18.95
CA ILE A 195 14.23 0.98 -18.29
C ILE A 195 13.27 1.80 -19.16
N THR A 196 13.71 2.96 -19.67
CA THR A 196 12.91 3.80 -20.56
C THR A 196 12.52 3.04 -21.81
N ASP A 197 13.45 2.32 -22.43
CA ASP A 197 13.19 1.51 -23.63
C ASP A 197 12.13 0.44 -23.41
N TRP A 198 12.15 -0.23 -22.24
CA TRP A 198 11.15 -1.22 -21.86
C TRP A 198 9.78 -0.58 -21.66
N LEU A 199 9.74 0.49 -20.84
CA LEU A 199 8.48 1.17 -20.48
C LEU A 199 7.77 1.70 -21.71
N LEU A 200 8.49 2.36 -22.64
CA LEU A 200 7.90 2.90 -23.86
C LEU A 200 7.41 1.81 -24.80
N ALA A 201 8.14 0.71 -24.95
CA ALA A 201 7.72 -0.39 -25.81
C ALA A 201 6.46 -1.08 -25.29
N VAL A 202 6.37 -1.33 -24.00
CA VAL A 202 5.23 -1.97 -23.35
C VAL A 202 4.03 -1.03 -23.31
N GLU A 203 4.22 0.26 -23.01
CA GLU A 203 3.15 1.27 -23.07
C GLU A 203 2.58 1.41 -24.49
N ALA A 204 3.43 1.41 -25.51
CA ALA A 204 3.00 1.48 -26.90
C ALA A 204 2.19 0.24 -27.34
N HIS A 205 2.52 -0.95 -26.83
CA HIS A 205 1.85 -2.19 -27.18
C HIS A 205 0.48 -2.34 -26.49
N TYR A 206 0.43 -2.10 -25.18
CA TYR A 206 -0.81 -2.31 -24.41
C TYR A 206 -1.67 -1.06 -24.26
N HIS A 207 -1.21 0.11 -24.71
CA HIS A 207 -1.90 1.40 -24.61
C HIS A 207 -2.26 1.79 -23.16
N VAL A 208 -1.46 1.33 -22.19
CA VAL A 208 -1.58 1.63 -20.78
C VAL A 208 -0.19 1.84 -20.16
N LYS A 209 -0.08 2.78 -19.23
CA LYS A 209 1.18 3.00 -18.52
C LYS A 209 1.53 1.80 -17.65
N PRO A 210 2.72 1.19 -17.84
CA PRO A 210 3.19 0.15 -16.94
C PRO A 210 3.41 0.67 -15.51
N ILE A 211 3.32 -0.21 -14.55
CA ILE A 211 3.67 0.03 -13.15
C ILE A 211 5.16 -0.28 -12.98
N ILE A 212 5.87 0.54 -12.24
CA ILE A 212 7.24 0.21 -11.82
C ILE A 212 7.18 -0.36 -10.41
N TYR A 213 7.70 -1.58 -10.22
CA TYR A 213 8.01 -2.12 -8.90
C TYR A 213 9.48 -1.89 -8.58
N THR A 214 9.73 -1.44 -7.36
CA THR A 214 11.08 -1.27 -6.81
C THR A 214 11.03 -1.05 -5.29
N ASN A 215 12.16 -1.20 -4.61
CA ASN A 215 12.27 -0.81 -3.20
C ASN A 215 12.64 0.67 -3.02
N THR A 216 12.42 1.20 -1.83
CA THR A 216 12.67 2.62 -1.50
C THR A 216 14.11 3.05 -1.69
N PHE A 217 15.08 2.15 -1.40
CA PHE A 217 16.50 2.42 -1.59
C PHE A 217 16.84 2.54 -3.07
N PHE A 218 16.37 1.60 -3.88
CA PHE A 218 16.65 1.60 -5.32
C PHE A 218 16.03 2.79 -6.04
N TYR A 219 14.78 3.13 -5.70
CA TYR A 219 14.14 4.33 -6.21
C TYR A 219 14.98 5.58 -5.94
N LYS A 220 15.37 5.77 -4.67
CA LYS A 220 16.09 6.98 -4.24
C LYS A 220 17.46 7.13 -4.90
N ASN A 221 18.17 6.02 -5.10
CA ASN A 221 19.58 6.08 -5.55
C ASN A 221 19.75 5.91 -7.05
N TYR A 222 18.84 5.25 -7.76
CA TYR A 222 19.01 4.85 -9.16
C TYR A 222 17.89 5.30 -10.10
N LEU A 223 16.65 5.32 -9.67
CA LEU A 223 15.55 5.75 -10.52
C LEU A 223 15.30 7.25 -10.43
N GLY A 224 15.13 7.77 -9.22
CA GLY A 224 14.84 9.17 -8.95
C GLY A 224 13.53 9.62 -9.63
N LYS A 225 13.38 10.94 -9.78
CA LYS A 225 12.16 11.55 -10.32
C LYS A 225 11.92 11.33 -11.81
N LYS A 226 12.89 10.78 -12.53
CA LYS A 226 12.80 10.57 -13.98
C LYS A 226 11.59 9.72 -14.40
N PHE A 227 11.19 8.80 -13.52
CA PHE A 227 10.10 7.85 -13.78
C PHE A 227 8.82 8.15 -12.99
N ASP A 228 8.68 9.34 -12.38
CA ASP A 228 7.52 9.69 -11.54
C ASP A 228 6.19 9.75 -12.31
N GLN A 229 6.25 9.83 -13.63
CA GLN A 229 5.08 9.74 -14.49
C GLN A 229 4.45 8.34 -14.58
N TYR A 230 5.17 7.30 -14.16
CA TYR A 230 4.68 5.93 -14.11
C TYR A 230 4.17 5.60 -12.70
N PRO A 231 3.07 4.84 -12.56
CA PRO A 231 2.59 4.38 -11.27
C PRO A 231 3.68 3.56 -10.55
N LEU A 232 3.71 3.66 -9.21
CA LEU A 232 4.71 2.97 -8.40
C LEU A 232 4.07 1.89 -7.53
N TRP A 233 4.64 0.68 -7.59
CA TRP A 233 4.49 -0.36 -6.59
C TRP A 233 5.81 -0.41 -5.80
N VAL A 234 5.75 -0.12 -4.51
CA VAL A 234 6.95 0.03 -3.68
C VAL A 234 7.08 -1.11 -2.67
N ALA A 235 8.27 -1.73 -2.59
CA ALA A 235 8.62 -2.63 -1.50
C ALA A 235 9.25 -1.83 -0.35
N HIS A 236 8.70 -2.00 0.85
CA HIS A 236 9.26 -1.43 2.06
C HIS A 236 8.77 -2.20 3.29
N TYR A 237 9.61 -3.08 3.78
CA TYR A 237 9.30 -3.95 4.92
C TYR A 237 9.63 -3.29 6.25
N LEU A 238 9.06 -3.81 7.34
CA LEU A 238 9.36 -3.44 8.73
C LEU A 238 9.22 -1.93 9.03
N VAL A 239 8.35 -1.24 8.31
CA VAL A 239 8.05 0.17 8.57
C VAL A 239 6.86 0.34 9.49
N LYS A 240 6.87 1.43 10.29
CA LYS A 240 5.88 1.65 11.36
C LYS A 240 4.53 2.15 10.87
N ASP A 241 4.42 2.68 9.65
CA ASP A 241 3.21 3.34 9.15
C ASP A 241 2.99 3.04 7.67
N LYS A 242 3.80 3.65 6.80
CA LYS A 242 3.69 3.57 5.34
C LYS A 242 5.07 3.69 4.70
N PRO A 243 5.22 3.36 3.41
CA PRO A 243 6.48 3.52 2.71
C PRO A 243 7.07 4.93 2.86
N THR A 244 8.36 4.99 3.19
CA THR A 244 9.10 6.27 3.33
C THR A 244 9.70 6.66 1.98
N ILE A 245 8.86 7.25 1.14
CA ILE A 245 9.22 7.68 -0.21
C ILE A 245 8.56 9.03 -0.52
N ASP A 246 9.25 9.90 -1.29
CA ASP A 246 8.82 11.27 -1.58
C ASP A 246 8.01 11.37 -2.89
N ARG A 247 7.15 10.40 -3.15
CA ARG A 247 6.20 10.41 -4.26
C ARG A 247 4.97 9.57 -3.94
N ASP A 248 3.93 9.73 -4.74
CA ASP A 248 2.75 8.88 -4.69
C ASP A 248 3.08 7.46 -5.17
N TRP A 249 2.44 6.49 -4.53
CA TRP A 249 2.52 5.08 -4.86
C TRP A 249 1.12 4.46 -4.83
N ILE A 250 0.92 3.40 -5.62
CA ILE A 250 -0.39 2.75 -5.75
C ILE A 250 -0.44 1.37 -5.11
N PHE A 251 0.68 0.65 -5.07
CA PHE A 251 0.79 -0.63 -4.34
C PHE A 251 1.97 -0.58 -3.39
N TRP A 252 1.85 -1.30 -2.29
CA TRP A 252 2.91 -1.47 -1.31
C TRP A 252 3.04 -2.93 -0.93
N GLN A 253 4.21 -3.52 -1.22
CA GLN A 253 4.64 -4.82 -0.72
C GLN A 253 5.23 -4.60 0.68
N HIS A 254 4.49 -5.05 1.69
CA HIS A 254 4.81 -4.74 3.09
C HIS A 254 5.37 -5.93 3.86
N ASN A 255 5.26 -7.15 3.32
CA ASN A 255 5.73 -8.36 3.98
C ASN A 255 6.06 -9.45 2.94
N GLU A 256 7.05 -10.31 3.23
CA GLU A 256 7.56 -11.39 2.36
C GLU A 256 7.43 -12.79 3.00
N THR A 257 6.74 -12.89 4.14
CA THR A 257 6.63 -14.15 4.90
C THR A 257 5.20 -14.57 5.18
N GLY A 258 4.26 -14.04 4.39
CA GLY A 258 2.85 -14.34 4.55
C GLY A 258 2.50 -15.78 4.20
N GLN A 259 1.43 -16.29 4.80
CA GLN A 259 0.87 -17.61 4.54
C GLN A 259 -0.54 -17.48 3.96
N VAL A 260 -0.81 -18.17 2.87
CA VAL A 260 -2.12 -18.15 2.20
C VAL A 260 -2.55 -19.58 1.87
N ASN A 261 -3.80 -19.91 2.13
CA ASN A 261 -4.34 -21.21 1.74
C ASN A 261 -4.18 -21.41 0.23
N GLY A 262 -3.80 -22.62 -0.16
CA GLY A 262 -3.52 -22.93 -1.57
C GLY A 262 -2.08 -22.66 -2.01
N ILE A 263 -1.22 -22.10 -1.12
CA ILE A 263 0.20 -21.87 -1.35
C ILE A 263 1.00 -22.55 -0.25
N ASN A 264 1.95 -23.40 -0.62
CA ASN A 264 2.72 -24.23 0.33
C ASN A 264 3.99 -23.55 0.88
N THR A 265 4.33 -22.37 0.38
CA THR A 265 5.52 -21.60 0.78
C THR A 265 5.10 -20.23 1.27
N PHE A 266 6.05 -19.44 1.76
CA PHE A 266 5.80 -18.02 2.04
C PHE A 266 5.50 -17.26 0.75
N VAL A 267 4.69 -16.22 0.90
CA VAL A 267 4.26 -15.36 -0.19
C VAL A 267 4.32 -13.88 0.21
N ASP A 268 4.62 -13.05 -0.75
CA ASP A 268 4.69 -11.59 -0.57
C ASP A 268 3.29 -11.00 -0.46
N PHE A 269 3.09 -10.16 0.56
CA PHE A 269 1.82 -9.49 0.83
C PHE A 269 1.84 -8.03 0.42
N ASN A 270 0.77 -7.65 -0.25
CA ASN A 270 0.59 -6.34 -0.85
C ASN A 270 -0.71 -5.67 -0.43
N VAL A 271 -0.69 -4.35 -0.42
CA VAL A 271 -1.91 -3.53 -0.31
C VAL A 271 -2.00 -2.55 -1.46
N PHE A 272 -3.23 -2.23 -1.86
CA PHE A 272 -3.52 -1.14 -2.79
C PHE A 272 -3.82 0.14 -2.02
N ASN A 273 -3.22 1.26 -2.44
CA ASN A 273 -3.39 2.57 -1.84
C ASN A 273 -4.56 3.32 -2.48
N GLY A 274 -5.77 2.87 -2.20
CA GLY A 274 -6.98 3.47 -2.71
C GLY A 274 -8.23 2.68 -2.33
N ASP A 275 -9.37 3.18 -2.74
CA ASP A 275 -10.66 2.51 -2.57
C ASP A 275 -11.00 1.58 -3.76
N SER A 276 -12.12 0.87 -3.64
CA SER A 276 -12.59 -0.04 -4.69
C SER A 276 -12.91 0.66 -6.01
N ALA A 277 -13.28 1.94 -6.00
CA ALA A 277 -13.55 2.70 -7.22
C ALA A 277 -12.24 3.05 -7.94
N ALA A 278 -11.21 3.44 -7.19
CA ALA A 278 -9.87 3.69 -7.71
C ALA A 278 -9.24 2.40 -8.25
N PHE A 279 -9.39 1.27 -7.54
CA PHE A 279 -8.91 -0.03 -8.01
C PHE A 279 -9.55 -0.45 -9.34
N LYS A 280 -10.88 -0.33 -9.44
CA LYS A 280 -11.62 -0.64 -10.69
C LYS A 280 -11.20 0.24 -11.87
N LYS A 281 -10.81 1.50 -11.63
CA LYS A 281 -10.31 2.41 -12.68
C LYS A 281 -8.93 2.02 -13.19
N LEU A 282 -8.13 1.33 -12.36
CA LEU A 282 -6.80 0.86 -12.73
C LEU A 282 -6.85 -0.34 -13.68
N LEU A 283 -7.91 -1.15 -13.62
CA LEU A 283 -8.05 -2.36 -14.43
C LEU A 283 -8.18 -2.02 -15.92
N ILE A 284 -7.57 -2.86 -16.76
CA ILE A 284 -7.69 -2.84 -18.22
C ILE A 284 -9.17 -2.93 -18.60
N LYS A 285 -9.56 -2.15 -19.59
CA LYS A 285 -10.94 -2.04 -20.09
C LYS A 285 -11.15 -2.89 -21.32
#